data_452012aaedecf947e001c84b47350a37
#
_entry.id   452012aaedecf947e001c84b47350a37
#
_cell.length_a   1.000
_cell.length_b   1.000
_cell.length_c   1.000
_cell.angle_alpha   90.00
_cell.angle_beta   90.00
_cell.angle_gamma   90.00
#
_symmetry.space_group_name_H-M   'P 1'
#
loop_
_entity.id
_entity.type
_entity.pdbx_description
1 polymer ?
#
loop_
_entity_poly.entity_id
_entity_poly.type
_entity_poly.pdbx_seq_one_letter_code
_entity_poly.pdbx_strand_id
1 'polypeptide(L)'
;MIYKANMSVNFTTADLWDDNEGILSCASPIFKTFGGKHSFYGEIVTLKIFEDNSFVRNMLEINGKGKVLIVDGSASLRCALVGDKLAELAITNNWEGIIVNGCIRDSFLINQMDIAIKALNTSPVKSIKRNIGEIDIPVNFSGVSFIPKQFVYSDSDGVLISKKLLV
;
A
#
# COMPACT_ATOMS: atom_id res chain seq x y z
N MET A 1 18.75 18.17 23.93
CA MET A 1 17.98 17.14 23.19
C MET A 1 17.43 17.80 21.93
N ILE A 2 18.03 17.54 20.80
CA ILE A 2 17.60 18.12 19.53
C ILE A 2 16.59 17.14 18.94
N TYR A 3 15.31 17.52 18.95
CA TYR A 3 14.28 16.83 18.19
C TYR A 3 14.65 16.90 16.71
N LYS A 4 15.08 15.78 16.13
CA LYS A 4 15.07 15.65 14.67
C LYS A 4 13.60 15.69 14.25
N ALA A 5 13.16 16.83 13.74
CA ALA A 5 11.93 16.92 12.99
C ALA A 5 12.03 15.91 11.84
N ASN A 6 11.19 14.90 11.85
CA ASN A 6 10.92 14.14 10.64
C ASN A 6 10.44 15.16 9.61
N MET A 7 11.24 15.42 8.60
CA MET A 7 10.80 16.17 7.43
C MET A 7 9.75 15.27 6.74
N SER A 8 8.50 15.43 7.13
CA SER A 8 7.39 14.91 6.34
C SER A 8 7.45 15.67 5.01
N VAL A 9 7.74 14.99 3.94
CA VAL A 9 7.61 15.57 2.60
C VAL A 9 6.12 15.87 2.44
N ASN A 10 5.75 17.14 2.47
CA ASN A 10 4.39 17.59 2.30
C ASN A 10 4.07 17.61 0.80
N PHE A 11 3.24 16.71 0.36
CA PHE A 11 2.60 16.75 -0.94
C PHE A 11 1.09 16.54 -0.77
N THR A 12 0.30 16.97 -1.73
CA THR A 12 -1.05 16.49 -1.96
C THR A 12 -1.11 15.81 -3.33
N THR A 13 -1.95 14.79 -3.47
CA THR A 13 -2.15 14.16 -4.79
C THR A 13 -2.75 15.14 -5.79
N ALA A 14 -3.56 16.11 -5.33
CA ALA A 14 -4.13 17.16 -6.18
C ALA A 14 -3.02 18.06 -6.77
N ASP A 15 -2.11 18.60 -5.94
CA ASP A 15 -1.01 19.44 -6.41
C ASP A 15 -0.07 18.66 -7.34
N LEU A 16 0.25 17.40 -6.98
CA LEU A 16 1.08 16.56 -7.84
C LEU A 16 0.45 16.34 -9.22
N TRP A 17 -0.87 16.15 -9.28
CA TRP A 17 -1.57 15.99 -10.54
C TRP A 17 -1.50 17.26 -11.39
N ASP A 18 -1.77 18.42 -10.77
CA ASP A 18 -1.79 19.71 -11.46
C ASP A 18 -0.39 20.09 -11.99
N ASP A 19 0.65 19.84 -11.19
CA ASP A 19 2.05 20.17 -11.54
C ASP A 19 2.66 19.19 -12.56
N ASN A 20 2.07 18.01 -12.76
CA ASN A 20 2.62 16.94 -13.59
C ASN A 20 1.60 16.41 -14.60
N GLU A 21 0.84 17.30 -15.23
CA GLU A 21 -0.18 16.96 -16.22
C GLU A 21 0.38 16.08 -17.35
N GLY A 22 -0.33 15.00 -17.64
CA GLY A 22 -0.02 14.09 -18.75
C GLY A 22 1.06 13.02 -18.47
N ILE A 23 1.70 13.04 -17.28
CA ILE A 23 2.72 12.03 -16.94
C ILE A 23 2.32 11.10 -15.79
N LEU A 24 1.23 11.39 -15.11
CA LEU A 24 0.70 10.60 -14.02
C LEU A 24 -0.46 9.71 -14.47
N SER A 25 -0.60 8.57 -13.80
CA SER A 25 -1.81 7.75 -13.86
C SER A 25 -2.54 7.84 -12.53
N CYS A 26 -3.87 7.99 -12.57
CA CYS A 26 -4.71 8.07 -11.38
C CYS A 26 -5.54 6.78 -11.27
N ALA A 27 -5.44 6.12 -10.12
CA ALA A 27 -6.25 4.95 -9.83
C ALA A 27 -7.73 5.33 -9.64
N SER A 28 -8.65 4.46 -10.06
CA SER A 28 -10.07 4.62 -9.74
C SER A 28 -10.30 4.67 -8.24
N PRO A 29 -11.23 5.51 -7.72
CA PRO A 29 -11.42 5.76 -6.29
C PRO A 29 -12.19 4.64 -5.58
N ILE A 30 -11.63 3.43 -5.57
CA ILE A 30 -12.26 2.22 -5.02
C ILE A 30 -11.74 1.86 -3.63
N PHE A 31 -10.68 2.53 -3.15
CA PHE A 31 -10.03 2.19 -1.90
C PHE A 31 -10.60 2.98 -0.71
N LYS A 32 -10.69 2.29 0.42
CA LYS A 32 -10.84 2.90 1.75
C LYS A 32 -9.46 3.09 2.37
N THR A 33 -9.33 4.11 3.22
CA THR A 33 -8.10 4.41 3.96
C THR A 33 -8.17 3.85 5.37
N PHE A 34 -7.10 3.18 5.79
CA PHE A 34 -6.92 2.63 7.13
C PHE A 34 -5.53 3.04 7.66
N GLY A 35 -5.37 2.99 8.97
CA GLY A 35 -4.15 3.38 9.65
C GLY A 35 -4.17 4.82 10.16
N GLY A 36 -3.23 5.14 11.03
CA GLY A 36 -3.09 6.47 11.62
C GLY A 36 -2.44 7.50 10.70
N LYS A 37 -1.76 7.04 9.64
CA LYS A 37 -1.24 7.89 8.55
C LYS A 37 -2.25 7.97 7.42
N HIS A 38 -2.35 9.15 6.79
CA HIS A 38 -3.26 9.38 5.67
C HIS A 38 -2.54 9.60 4.34
N SER A 39 -1.24 9.89 4.35
CA SER A 39 -0.44 10.08 3.16
C SER A 39 0.84 9.25 3.20
N PHE A 40 1.25 8.76 2.05
CA PHE A 40 2.49 8.02 1.86
C PHE A 40 2.91 8.03 0.39
N TYR A 41 4.18 7.83 0.15
CA TYR A 41 4.71 7.61 -1.19
C TYR A 41 5.92 6.69 -1.12
N GLY A 42 6.28 6.09 -2.23
CA GLY A 42 7.49 5.28 -2.31
C GLY A 42 7.60 4.51 -3.61
N GLU A 43 8.72 3.79 -3.72
CA GLU A 43 8.96 2.87 -4.81
C GLU A 43 8.00 1.67 -4.71
N ILE A 44 7.41 1.31 -5.83
CA ILE A 44 6.46 0.21 -5.93
C ILE A 44 7.18 -1.13 -5.83
N VAL A 45 6.74 -1.95 -4.89
CA VAL A 45 7.04 -3.39 -4.79
C VAL A 45 5.73 -4.14 -4.93
N THR A 46 5.65 -5.10 -5.84
CA THR A 46 4.40 -5.78 -6.18
C THR A 46 4.37 -7.22 -5.69
N LEU A 47 3.16 -7.65 -5.35
CA LEU A 47 2.84 -9.02 -4.96
C LEU A 47 1.48 -9.39 -5.54
N LYS A 48 1.39 -10.51 -6.26
CA LYS A 48 0.13 -11.07 -6.75
C LYS A 48 -0.19 -12.37 -6.04
N ILE A 49 -1.34 -12.43 -5.39
CA ILE A 49 -1.80 -13.55 -4.57
C ILE A 49 -3.31 -13.74 -4.73
N PHE A 50 -3.81 -14.89 -4.32
CA PHE A 50 -5.23 -15.14 -4.25
C PHE A 50 -5.59 -15.87 -2.94
N GLU A 51 -6.22 -15.12 -2.01
CA GLU A 51 -6.72 -15.60 -0.72
C GLU A 51 -5.67 -16.32 0.15
N ASP A 52 -4.41 -15.95 -0.06
CA ASP A 52 -3.22 -16.48 0.64
C ASP A 52 -2.27 -15.33 0.97
N ASN A 53 -2.03 -15.08 2.25
CA ASN A 53 -1.16 -13.98 2.68
C ASN A 53 0.25 -14.44 3.12
N SER A 54 0.66 -15.65 2.77
CA SER A 54 1.99 -16.15 3.11
C SER A 54 3.08 -15.22 2.61
N PHE A 55 3.02 -14.82 1.33
CA PHE A 55 3.98 -13.91 0.72
C PHE A 55 3.88 -12.47 1.22
N VAL A 56 2.71 -12.03 1.72
CA VAL A 56 2.60 -10.71 2.35
C VAL A 56 3.54 -10.62 3.55
N ARG A 57 3.56 -11.65 4.41
CA ARG A 57 4.49 -11.73 5.52
C ARG A 57 5.94 -11.70 5.04
N ASN A 58 6.28 -12.55 4.09
CA ASN A 58 7.65 -12.64 3.57
C ASN A 58 8.15 -11.30 3.02
N MET A 59 7.30 -10.57 2.32
CA MET A 59 7.64 -9.24 1.80
C MET A 59 7.80 -8.22 2.93
N LEU A 60 6.92 -8.21 3.92
CA LEU A 60 6.97 -7.24 5.02
C LEU A 60 8.12 -7.51 6.01
N GLU A 61 8.72 -8.70 6.00
CA GLU A 61 9.89 -9.05 6.81
C GLU A 61 11.19 -8.41 6.30
N ILE A 62 11.24 -7.97 5.04
CA ILE A 62 12.41 -7.27 4.49
C ILE A 62 12.33 -5.76 4.71
N ASN A 63 13.46 -5.06 4.60
CA ASN A 63 13.50 -3.61 4.75
C ASN A 63 12.70 -2.92 3.65
N GLY A 64 11.66 -2.20 4.06
CA GLY A 64 10.74 -1.46 3.19
C GLY A 64 10.97 0.04 3.13
N LYS A 65 12.10 0.56 3.65
CA LYS A 65 12.38 2.00 3.65
C LYS A 65 12.33 2.59 2.23
N GLY A 66 11.49 3.62 2.06
CA GLY A 66 11.24 4.25 0.77
C GLY A 66 10.36 3.44 -0.17
N LYS A 67 9.71 2.37 0.30
CA LYS A 67 8.93 1.44 -0.53
C LYS A 67 7.49 1.32 -0.07
N VAL A 68 6.61 1.07 -1.03
CA VAL A 68 5.19 0.76 -0.81
C VAL A 68 4.90 -0.64 -1.35
N LEU A 69 4.28 -1.48 -0.53
CA LEU A 69 3.85 -2.81 -0.96
C LEU A 69 2.49 -2.73 -1.64
N ILE A 70 2.44 -3.15 -2.89
CA ILE A 70 1.22 -3.26 -3.70
C ILE A 70 0.83 -4.73 -3.76
N VAL A 71 -0.29 -5.07 -3.13
CA VAL A 71 -0.81 -6.44 -3.07
C VAL A 71 -2.01 -6.56 -3.99
N ASP A 72 -1.85 -7.25 -5.12
CA ASP A 72 -2.99 -7.65 -5.94
C ASP A 72 -3.59 -8.95 -5.41
N GLY A 73 -4.66 -8.82 -4.65
CA GLY A 73 -5.46 -9.91 -4.11
C GLY A 73 -6.62 -10.32 -5.00
N SER A 74 -6.57 -9.96 -6.29
CA SER A 74 -7.62 -10.27 -7.29
C SER A 74 -9.01 -9.76 -6.89
N ALA A 75 -9.07 -8.70 -6.10
CA ALA A 75 -10.30 -8.08 -5.59
C ALA A 75 -11.20 -9.03 -4.77
N SER A 76 -10.67 -10.13 -4.24
CA SER A 76 -11.46 -11.01 -3.38
C SER A 76 -11.84 -10.30 -2.08
N LEU A 77 -13.13 -10.35 -1.73
CA LEU A 77 -13.67 -9.83 -0.48
C LEU A 77 -13.95 -10.94 0.55
N ARG A 78 -13.56 -12.18 0.25
CA ARG A 78 -13.90 -13.35 1.07
C ARG A 78 -12.99 -13.55 2.28
N CYS A 79 -11.80 -13.00 2.24
CA CYS A 79 -10.86 -13.08 3.36
C CYS A 79 -9.97 -11.84 3.43
N ALA A 80 -9.34 -11.64 4.58
CA ALA A 80 -8.36 -10.58 4.81
C ALA A 80 -6.94 -11.03 4.45
N LEU A 81 -6.20 -10.16 3.79
CA LEU A 81 -4.80 -10.37 3.41
C LEU A 81 -3.82 -9.70 4.37
N VAL A 82 -4.25 -8.64 5.07
CA VAL A 82 -3.46 -7.91 6.06
C VAL A 82 -4.27 -7.76 7.34
N GLY A 83 -3.66 -8.06 8.47
CA GLY A 83 -4.18 -7.80 9.80
C GLY A 83 -3.19 -7.00 10.63
N ASP A 84 -3.50 -6.80 11.92
CA ASP A 84 -2.70 -6.00 12.87
C ASP A 84 -1.23 -6.44 12.93
N LYS A 85 -0.96 -7.74 12.99
CA LYS A 85 0.42 -8.28 13.07
C LYS A 85 1.25 -7.99 11.82
N LEU A 86 0.64 -7.99 10.65
CA LEU A 86 1.32 -7.62 9.41
C LEU A 86 1.52 -6.11 9.31
N ALA A 87 0.59 -5.31 9.83
CA ALA A 87 0.75 -3.86 9.94
C ALA A 87 1.90 -3.50 10.89
N GLU A 88 2.00 -4.14 12.06
CA GLU A 88 3.15 -4.00 12.98
C GLU A 88 4.47 -4.35 12.30
N LEU A 89 4.50 -5.44 11.53
CA LEU A 89 5.68 -5.88 10.81
C LEU A 89 6.12 -4.87 9.75
N ALA A 90 5.17 -4.28 9.02
CA ALA A 90 5.43 -3.21 8.07
C ALA A 90 6.06 -1.98 8.75
N ILE A 91 5.54 -1.56 9.89
CA ILE A 91 6.10 -0.44 10.68
C ILE A 91 7.52 -0.77 11.12
N THR A 92 7.73 -1.96 11.70
CA THR A 92 9.03 -2.41 12.22
C THR A 92 10.11 -2.40 11.13
N ASN A 93 9.74 -2.75 9.90
CA ASN A 93 10.66 -2.83 8.77
C ASN A 93 10.60 -1.59 7.84
N ASN A 94 10.04 -0.49 8.34
CA ASN A 94 10.06 0.84 7.71
C ASN A 94 9.34 0.92 6.35
N TRP A 95 8.32 0.12 6.12
CA TRP A 95 7.48 0.28 4.94
C TRP A 95 6.70 1.59 5.00
N GLU A 96 6.64 2.31 3.88
CA GLU A 96 5.96 3.62 3.80
C GLU A 96 4.44 3.47 3.80
N GLY A 97 3.92 2.40 3.21
CA GLY A 97 2.49 2.08 3.15
C GLY A 97 2.22 0.77 2.44
N ILE A 98 0.95 0.37 2.44
CA ILE A 98 0.46 -0.84 1.77
C ILE A 98 -0.81 -0.50 0.99
N ILE A 99 -0.90 -0.96 -0.26
CA ILE A 99 -2.13 -0.91 -1.06
C ILE A 99 -2.58 -2.34 -1.34
N VAL A 100 -3.81 -2.66 -0.96
CA VAL A 100 -4.36 -4.02 -1.06
C VAL A 100 -5.58 -4.02 -1.97
N ASN A 101 -5.48 -4.67 -3.12
CA ASN A 101 -6.64 -5.00 -3.95
C ASN A 101 -7.35 -6.22 -3.36
N GLY A 102 -7.98 -6.02 -2.22
CA GLY A 102 -8.61 -7.02 -1.38
C GLY A 102 -9.00 -6.45 -0.02
N CYS A 103 -9.23 -7.32 0.97
CA CYS A 103 -9.64 -6.93 2.32
C CYS A 103 -8.49 -6.97 3.33
N ILE A 104 -8.67 -6.19 4.39
CA ILE A 104 -7.91 -6.26 5.63
C ILE A 104 -8.83 -6.67 6.78
N ARG A 105 -8.26 -6.98 7.94
CA ARG A 105 -8.98 -7.16 9.22
C ARG A 105 -8.28 -6.39 10.35
N ASP A 106 -8.82 -6.46 11.54
CA ASP A 106 -8.32 -5.76 12.74
C ASP A 106 -8.24 -4.24 12.53
N SER A 107 -9.17 -3.69 11.73
CA SER A 107 -9.15 -2.29 11.29
C SER A 107 -9.18 -1.29 12.45
N PHE A 108 -9.85 -1.61 13.56
CA PHE A 108 -9.85 -0.77 14.76
C PHE A 108 -8.43 -0.60 15.33
N LEU A 109 -7.65 -1.68 15.41
CA LEU A 109 -6.26 -1.63 15.90
C LEU A 109 -5.35 -0.95 14.88
N ILE A 110 -5.49 -1.31 13.60
CA ILE A 110 -4.69 -0.74 12.50
C ILE A 110 -4.87 0.79 12.44
N ASN A 111 -6.08 1.30 12.65
CA ASN A 111 -6.35 2.74 12.63
C ASN A 111 -5.65 3.53 13.74
N GLN A 112 -5.11 2.86 14.75
CA GLN A 112 -4.31 3.46 15.82
C GLN A 112 -2.80 3.33 15.59
N MET A 113 -2.38 2.65 14.52
CA MET A 113 -0.97 2.40 14.20
C MET A 113 -0.42 3.47 13.26
N ASP A 114 0.89 3.75 13.36
CA ASP A 114 1.60 4.71 12.52
C ASP A 114 1.95 4.11 11.14
N ILE A 115 0.93 3.72 10.40
CA ILE A 115 0.97 3.16 9.05
C ILE A 115 -0.18 3.71 8.21
N ALA A 116 -0.02 3.77 6.91
CA ALA A 116 -1.10 4.03 5.96
C ALA A 116 -1.38 2.79 5.11
N ILE A 117 -2.64 2.39 5.05
CA ILE A 117 -3.09 1.26 4.25
C ILE A 117 -4.30 1.68 3.42
N LYS A 118 -4.25 1.39 2.12
CA LYS A 118 -5.41 1.44 1.22
C LYS A 118 -5.90 0.02 0.97
N ALA A 119 -7.19 -0.22 1.11
CA ALA A 119 -7.81 -1.52 0.84
C ALA A 119 -9.23 -1.35 0.32
N LEU A 120 -9.78 -2.38 -0.30
CA LEU A 120 -11.15 -2.34 -0.82
C LEU A 120 -12.18 -2.35 0.29
N ASN A 121 -11.96 -3.18 1.31
CA ASN A 121 -12.89 -3.34 2.43
C ASN A 121 -12.24 -4.12 3.59
N THR A 122 -13.04 -4.50 4.56
CA THR A 122 -12.66 -5.37 5.68
C THR A 122 -13.36 -6.72 5.58
N SER A 123 -12.72 -7.77 6.09
CA SER A 123 -13.30 -9.09 6.28
C SER A 123 -12.68 -9.74 7.52
N PRO A 124 -13.45 -10.30 8.47
CA PRO A 124 -12.88 -10.97 9.65
C PRO A 124 -12.27 -12.33 9.31
N VAL A 125 -12.54 -12.85 8.13
CA VAL A 125 -12.11 -14.20 7.71
C VAL A 125 -10.61 -14.17 7.38
N LYS A 126 -9.85 -15.08 7.97
CA LYS A 126 -8.42 -15.24 7.66
C LYS A 126 -8.22 -15.90 6.30
N SER A 127 -7.12 -15.59 5.63
CA SER A 127 -6.68 -16.32 4.43
C SER A 127 -6.16 -17.71 4.77
N ILE A 128 -6.10 -18.58 3.75
CA ILE A 128 -5.54 -19.94 3.86
C ILE A 128 -4.11 -19.91 3.31
N LYS A 129 -3.13 -20.25 4.15
CA LYS A 129 -1.72 -20.26 3.78
C LYS A 129 -1.36 -21.46 2.93
N ARG A 130 -0.99 -21.23 1.69
CA ARG A 130 -0.59 -22.26 0.71
C ARG A 130 0.80 -22.02 0.13
N ASN A 131 1.45 -20.89 0.48
CA ASN A 131 2.72 -20.43 -0.06
C ASN A 131 2.69 -20.26 -1.60
N ILE A 132 1.63 -19.68 -2.11
CA ILE A 132 1.43 -19.40 -3.53
C ILE A 132 1.37 -17.90 -3.74
N GLY A 133 2.15 -17.39 -4.70
CA GLY A 133 2.17 -15.98 -5.07
C GLY A 133 3.27 -15.68 -6.06
N GLU A 134 3.19 -14.51 -6.69
CA GLU A 134 4.18 -13.99 -7.61
C GLU A 134 4.64 -12.62 -7.14
N ILE A 135 5.95 -12.40 -7.07
CA ILE A 135 6.56 -11.15 -6.62
C ILE A 135 7.25 -10.43 -7.77
N ASP A 136 7.36 -9.10 -7.67
CA ASP A 136 8.06 -8.23 -8.62
C ASP A 136 7.58 -8.36 -10.07
N ILE A 137 6.28 -8.56 -10.27
CA ILE A 137 5.63 -8.54 -11.59
C ILE A 137 4.69 -7.34 -11.69
N PRO A 138 4.47 -6.79 -12.90
CA PRO A 138 3.42 -5.80 -13.10
C PRO A 138 2.05 -6.35 -12.72
N VAL A 139 1.27 -5.58 -11.97
CA VAL A 139 -0.10 -5.92 -11.61
C VAL A 139 -1.05 -4.81 -12.05
N ASN A 140 -2.28 -5.17 -12.41
CA ASN A 140 -3.27 -4.26 -12.98
C ASN A 140 -4.57 -4.35 -12.20
N PHE A 141 -4.97 -3.25 -11.59
CA PHE A 141 -6.26 -3.09 -10.93
C PHE A 141 -6.59 -1.60 -10.77
N SER A 142 -7.82 -1.27 -10.39
CA SER A 142 -8.29 0.12 -10.25
C SER A 142 -8.00 1.02 -11.47
N GLY A 143 -7.98 0.45 -12.69
CA GLY A 143 -7.77 1.18 -13.92
C GLY A 143 -6.34 1.62 -14.22
N VAL A 144 -5.36 1.17 -13.44
CA VAL A 144 -3.93 1.51 -13.60
C VAL A 144 -3.04 0.28 -13.51
N SER A 145 -1.80 0.43 -14.00
CA SER A 145 -0.73 -0.57 -13.85
C SER A 145 0.22 -0.16 -12.75
N PHE A 146 0.46 -1.04 -11.78
CA PHE A 146 1.51 -0.91 -10.80
C PHE A 146 2.71 -1.72 -11.27
N ILE A 147 3.77 -1.02 -11.65
CA ILE A 147 4.99 -1.61 -12.22
C ILE A 147 6.11 -1.49 -11.18
N PRO A 148 6.81 -2.59 -10.84
CA PRO A 148 7.94 -2.54 -9.91
C PRO A 148 8.94 -1.44 -10.27
N LYS A 149 9.48 -0.76 -9.24
CA LYS A 149 10.44 0.36 -9.35
C LYS A 149 9.89 1.68 -9.89
N GLN A 150 8.62 1.75 -10.29
CA GLN A 150 7.92 3.02 -10.43
C GLN A 150 7.52 3.55 -9.06
N PHE A 151 6.86 4.69 -8.99
CA PHE A 151 6.52 5.36 -7.73
C PHE A 151 5.01 5.51 -7.59
N VAL A 152 4.54 5.38 -6.36
CA VAL A 152 3.15 5.61 -5.98
C VAL A 152 3.08 6.72 -4.94
N TYR A 153 2.07 7.55 -5.06
CA TYR A 153 1.73 8.65 -4.15
C TYR A 153 0.28 8.48 -3.73
N SER A 154 0.02 8.55 -2.45
CA SER A 154 -1.34 8.37 -1.93
C SER A 154 -1.61 9.31 -0.77
N ASP A 155 -2.81 9.87 -0.76
CA ASP A 155 -3.37 10.62 0.36
C ASP A 155 -4.87 10.34 0.52
N SER A 156 -5.61 11.24 1.18
CA SER A 156 -7.05 11.07 1.38
C SER A 156 -7.86 11.16 0.09
N ASP A 157 -7.35 11.83 -0.94
CA ASP A 157 -8.06 12.06 -2.21
C ASP A 157 -7.85 10.94 -3.22
N GLY A 158 -6.69 10.26 -3.19
CA GLY A 158 -6.47 9.21 -4.18
C GLY A 158 -5.10 8.55 -4.18
N VAL A 159 -4.85 7.87 -5.30
CA VAL A 159 -3.61 7.15 -5.57
C VAL A 159 -3.13 7.50 -6.96
N LEU A 160 -1.91 8.02 -7.06
CA LEU A 160 -1.23 8.38 -8.30
C LEU A 160 -0.01 7.49 -8.52
N ILE A 161 0.25 7.16 -9.78
CA ILE A 161 1.43 6.40 -10.19
C ILE A 161 2.28 7.27 -11.11
N SER A 162 3.60 7.27 -10.89
CA SER A 162 4.59 7.97 -11.70
C SER A 162 5.74 7.05 -12.07
N LYS A 163 6.28 7.24 -13.27
CA LYS A 163 7.53 6.60 -13.70
C LYS A 163 8.76 7.20 -13.03
N LYS A 164 8.63 8.40 -12.46
CA LYS A 164 9.72 9.18 -11.85
C LYS A 164 9.39 9.50 -10.41
N LEU A 165 10.44 9.64 -9.60
CA LEU A 165 10.32 10.26 -8.29
C LEU A 165 10.02 11.76 -8.46
N LEU A 166 8.97 12.25 -7.77
CA LEU A 166 8.48 13.63 -7.90
C LEU A 166 8.72 14.49 -6.65
N VAL A 167 9.00 13.87 -5.51
CA VAL A 167 9.21 14.53 -4.22
C VAL A 167 10.47 14.00 -3.52
#